data_dace5d4931503e6ebdcf9000c1bda255
#
_entry.id   dace5d4931503e6ebdcf9000c1bda255
#
_cell.length_a   1.000
_cell.length_b   1.000
_cell.length_c   1.000
_cell.angle_alpha   90.00
_cell.angle_beta   90.00
_cell.angle_gamma   90.00
#
_symmetry.space_group_name_H-M   'P 1'
#
loop_
_entity.id
_entity.type
_entity.pdbx_description
1 polymer ?
#
loop_
_entity_poly.entity_id
_entity_poly.type
_entity_poly.pdbx_seq_one_letter_code
_entity_poly.pdbx_strand_id
1 'polypeptide(L)'
;MNYGELKTATMQLAFSESIAGDPIQNSYNCQADYVRQIPALANDCMIYIATTVKRIPEIVLLESLTKEDFGTHWMYTMPDDFWRMNNGGLIWKRQDGYDNFTFERFHNYRIYAENKLMIAKNSPRLDEMMVEYYRYPHRLSANPADTDELDNTQDVQTIMPYYIAAQLVMYDDAFRYASLWNAFETRLSRISEPITTEYSPMEDSYGGFYIPGV
;
A
#
# COMPACT_ATOMS: atom_id res chain seq x y z
N MET A 1 1.97 14.44 4.11
CA MET A 1 2.15 14.53 5.59
C MET A 1 3.44 13.82 5.93
N ASN A 2 4.34 14.47 6.63
CA ASN A 2 5.53 13.85 7.19
C ASN A 2 5.28 13.33 8.61
N TYR A 3 6.26 12.62 9.16
CA TYR A 3 6.13 12.04 10.50
C TYR A 3 5.94 13.10 11.61
N GLY A 4 6.60 14.25 11.53
CA GLY A 4 6.45 15.35 12.48
C GLY A 4 5.03 15.91 12.52
N GLU A 5 4.40 16.07 11.35
CA GLU A 5 3.01 16.49 11.22
C GLU A 5 2.04 15.42 11.78
N LEU A 6 2.30 14.14 11.48
CA LEU A 6 1.52 13.03 12.01
C LEU A 6 1.58 12.99 13.53
N LYS A 7 2.80 13.07 14.09
CA LYS A 7 3.04 13.10 15.54
C LYS A 7 2.27 14.24 16.21
N THR A 8 2.38 15.44 15.65
CA THR A 8 1.70 16.65 16.19
C THR A 8 0.18 16.47 16.16
N ALA A 9 -0.38 16.07 15.02
CA ALA A 9 -1.82 15.86 14.87
C ALA A 9 -2.35 14.76 15.82
N THR A 10 -1.60 13.67 15.96
CA THR A 10 -1.93 12.57 16.87
C THR A 10 -1.98 13.04 18.33
N MET A 11 -0.95 13.75 18.77
CA MET A 11 -0.86 14.23 20.15
C MET A 11 -1.95 15.28 20.47
N GLN A 12 -2.30 16.15 19.52
CA GLN A 12 -3.43 17.07 19.67
C GLN A 12 -4.77 16.33 19.82
N LEU A 13 -4.98 15.27 19.07
CA LEU A 13 -6.21 14.46 19.18
C LEU A 13 -6.25 13.63 20.47
N ALA A 14 -5.13 13.05 20.87
CA ALA A 14 -5.04 12.22 22.08
C ALA A 14 -5.14 13.04 23.36
N PHE A 15 -4.59 14.26 23.41
CA PHE A 15 -4.48 15.08 24.60
C PHE A 15 -5.00 16.49 24.32
N SER A 16 -6.31 16.70 24.45
CA SER A 16 -7.02 17.93 24.05
C SER A 16 -6.64 19.22 24.84
N GLU A 17 -5.70 19.14 25.78
CA GLU A 17 -5.38 20.25 26.66
C GLU A 17 -4.29 21.18 26.12
N SER A 18 -3.64 20.87 25.00
CA SER A 18 -2.63 21.77 24.39
C SER A 18 -3.27 22.76 23.40
N ILE A 19 -4.44 23.29 23.71
CA ILE A 19 -5.26 24.08 22.76
C ILE A 19 -4.78 25.54 22.63
N ALA A 20 -3.92 26.02 23.48
CA ALA A 20 -3.60 27.45 23.53
C ALA A 20 -2.37 27.87 22.70
N GLY A 21 -1.97 27.11 21.68
CA GLY A 21 -0.83 27.49 20.84
C GLY A 21 0.54 27.27 21.47
N ASP A 22 0.58 26.68 22.66
CA ASP A 22 1.82 26.22 23.24
C ASP A 22 2.31 24.97 22.53
N PRO A 23 3.59 24.90 22.15
CA PRO A 23 4.15 23.67 21.61
C PRO A 23 3.93 22.56 22.63
N ILE A 24 3.47 21.41 22.18
CA ILE A 24 3.31 20.20 23.02
C ILE A 24 4.64 20.01 23.76
N GLN A 25 4.65 20.34 25.04
CA GLN A 25 5.86 20.19 25.84
C GLN A 25 6.13 18.71 26.01
N ASN A 26 7.09 18.17 25.27
CA ASN A 26 7.60 16.80 25.38
C ASN A 26 8.24 16.50 26.76
N SER A 27 8.08 17.38 27.74
CA SER A 27 8.79 17.38 29.01
C SER A 27 8.12 16.56 30.14
N TYR A 28 6.88 16.07 29.91
CA TYR A 28 6.26 15.17 30.88
C TYR A 28 6.56 13.72 30.51
N ASN A 29 7.12 12.95 31.43
CA ASN A 29 7.56 11.56 31.24
C ASN A 29 6.50 10.63 30.59
N CYS A 30 5.23 10.84 30.90
CA CYS A 30 4.14 10.06 30.30
C CYS A 30 3.94 10.35 28.80
N GLN A 31 4.09 11.60 28.36
CA GLN A 31 3.96 11.93 26.94
C GLN A 31 5.11 11.35 26.09
N ALA A 32 6.30 11.22 26.66
CA ALA A 32 7.43 10.61 25.96
C ALA A 32 7.17 9.13 25.61
N ASP A 33 6.47 8.41 26.48
CA ASP A 33 6.13 7.00 26.24
C ASP A 33 5.08 6.85 25.13
N TYR A 34 4.11 7.76 25.07
CA TYR A 34 3.15 7.80 23.96
C TYR A 34 3.83 8.12 22.63
N VAL A 35 4.71 9.13 22.61
CA VAL A 35 5.45 9.51 21.39
C VAL A 35 6.29 8.34 20.86
N ARG A 36 6.89 7.53 21.73
CA ARG A 36 7.67 6.34 21.33
C ARG A 36 6.83 5.25 20.65
N GLN A 37 5.54 5.20 20.92
CA GLN A 37 4.63 4.22 20.33
C GLN A 37 4.12 4.63 18.95
N ILE A 38 4.14 5.93 18.63
CA ILE A 38 3.58 6.46 17.38
C ILE A 38 4.14 5.78 16.13
N PRO A 39 5.47 5.55 15.97
CA PRO A 39 5.99 4.91 14.76
C PRO A 39 5.45 3.48 14.54
N ALA A 40 5.35 2.70 15.61
CA ALA A 40 4.79 1.34 15.53
C ALA A 40 3.31 1.38 15.14
N LEU A 41 2.52 2.21 15.81
CA LEU A 41 1.09 2.37 15.51
C LEU A 41 0.83 2.95 14.12
N ALA A 42 1.72 3.84 13.64
CA ALA A 42 1.67 4.34 12.28
C ALA A 42 1.90 3.22 11.26
N ASN A 43 2.91 2.39 11.47
CA ASN A 43 3.18 1.24 10.63
C ASN A 43 2.01 0.25 10.61
N ASP A 44 1.42 -0.03 11.76
CA ASP A 44 0.25 -0.92 11.86
C ASP A 44 -0.95 -0.33 11.10
N CYS A 45 -1.21 0.97 11.26
CA CYS A 45 -2.28 1.67 10.55
C CYS A 45 -2.05 1.63 9.03
N MET A 46 -0.84 1.91 8.56
CA MET A 46 -0.49 1.86 7.15
C MET A 46 -0.73 0.49 6.55
N ILE A 47 -0.26 -0.57 7.23
CA ILE A 47 -0.45 -1.96 6.79
C ILE A 47 -1.93 -2.32 6.80
N TYR A 48 -2.66 -1.99 7.87
CA TYR A 48 -4.08 -2.26 7.96
C TYR A 48 -4.85 -1.66 6.78
N ILE A 49 -4.64 -0.39 6.48
CA ILE A 49 -5.34 0.29 5.38
C ILE A 49 -4.91 -0.28 4.03
N ALA A 50 -3.61 -0.52 3.81
CA ALA A 50 -3.09 -1.04 2.55
C ALA A 50 -3.60 -2.45 2.23
N THR A 51 -3.86 -3.27 3.26
CA THR A 51 -4.31 -4.65 3.07
C THR A 51 -5.83 -4.82 3.07
N THR A 52 -6.58 -3.88 3.65
CA THR A 52 -8.03 -4.04 3.81
C THR A 52 -8.86 -3.06 2.97
N VAL A 53 -8.37 -1.84 2.76
CA VAL A 53 -9.18 -0.74 2.21
C VAL A 53 -8.61 -0.21 0.91
N LYS A 54 -7.38 0.28 0.92
CA LYS A 54 -6.75 0.94 -0.22
C LYS A 54 -5.38 0.38 -0.51
N ARG A 55 -5.33 -0.49 -1.49
CA ARG A 55 -4.12 -1.19 -1.93
C ARG A 55 -3.12 -0.24 -2.57
N ILE A 56 -1.84 -0.52 -2.44
CA ILE A 56 -0.76 0.23 -3.08
C ILE A 56 -0.29 -0.57 -4.29
N PRO A 57 -0.66 -0.18 -5.53
CA PRO A 57 -0.21 -0.87 -6.73
C PRO A 57 1.24 -0.51 -7.04
N GLU A 58 1.98 -1.48 -7.55
CA GLU A 58 3.35 -1.31 -8.01
C GLU A 58 3.59 -2.16 -9.26
N ILE A 59 4.55 -1.73 -10.08
CA ILE A 59 4.94 -2.43 -11.30
C ILE A 59 6.45 -2.60 -11.32
N VAL A 60 6.90 -3.80 -11.60
CA VAL A 60 8.33 -4.12 -11.73
C VAL A 60 8.59 -4.88 -13.04
N LEU A 61 9.72 -4.60 -13.70
CA LEU A 61 10.14 -5.39 -14.85
C LEU A 61 10.57 -6.78 -14.40
N LEU A 62 10.09 -7.82 -15.08
CA LEU A 62 10.44 -9.20 -14.76
C LEU A 62 11.95 -9.45 -14.83
N GLU A 63 12.63 -8.83 -15.80
CA GLU A 63 14.08 -8.95 -15.98
C GLU A 63 14.90 -8.37 -14.84
N SER A 64 14.35 -7.42 -14.08
CA SER A 64 15.03 -6.81 -12.93
C SER A 64 14.98 -7.71 -11.68
N LEU A 65 14.13 -8.73 -11.67
CA LEU A 65 14.00 -9.65 -10.57
C LEU A 65 15.10 -10.71 -10.58
N THR A 66 15.53 -11.11 -9.40
CA THR A 66 16.47 -12.24 -9.27
C THR A 66 15.79 -13.52 -9.74
N LYS A 67 16.42 -14.23 -10.69
CA LYS A 67 15.89 -15.47 -11.25
C LYS A 67 16.79 -16.66 -10.96
N GLU A 68 16.18 -17.79 -10.71
CA GLU A 68 16.82 -19.09 -10.46
C GLU A 68 16.35 -20.11 -11.50
N ASP A 69 17.24 -21.04 -11.86
CA ASP A 69 16.89 -22.15 -12.75
C ASP A 69 16.13 -23.24 -11.98
N PHE A 70 14.92 -23.52 -12.41
CA PHE A 70 14.09 -24.57 -11.83
C PHE A 70 13.63 -25.57 -12.91
N GLY A 71 14.58 -26.22 -13.54
CA GLY A 71 14.33 -27.22 -14.58
C GLY A 71 13.69 -26.62 -15.85
N THR A 72 12.41 -26.89 -16.09
CA THR A 72 11.66 -26.36 -17.23
C THR A 72 11.12 -24.95 -17.04
N HIS A 73 11.30 -24.38 -15.84
CA HIS A 73 10.78 -23.07 -15.44
C HIS A 73 11.90 -22.15 -14.95
N TRP A 74 11.64 -20.86 -15.01
CA TRP A 74 12.35 -19.85 -14.25
C TRP A 74 11.57 -19.56 -12.98
N MET A 75 12.27 -19.42 -11.87
CA MET A 75 11.72 -18.96 -10.59
C MET A 75 12.26 -17.56 -10.31
N TYR A 76 11.39 -16.58 -10.24
CA TYR A 76 11.72 -15.20 -9.94
C TYR A 76 11.40 -14.90 -8.48
N THR A 77 12.28 -14.19 -7.80
CA THR A 77 12.03 -13.70 -6.45
C THR A 77 11.37 -12.34 -6.53
N MET A 78 10.17 -12.23 -5.99
CA MET A 78 9.43 -10.97 -5.92
C MET A 78 10.13 -10.00 -4.95
N PRO A 79 9.90 -8.68 -5.09
CA PRO A 79 10.45 -7.68 -4.17
C PRO A 79 10.06 -7.94 -2.70
N ASP A 80 10.85 -7.43 -1.77
CA ASP A 80 10.64 -7.65 -0.33
C ASP A 80 9.34 -7.02 0.19
N ASP A 81 8.83 -6.01 -0.50
CA ASP A 81 7.57 -5.35 -0.21
C ASP A 81 6.35 -6.03 -0.87
N PHE A 82 6.55 -7.11 -1.61
CA PHE A 82 5.49 -7.84 -2.26
C PHE A 82 4.46 -8.36 -1.25
N TRP A 83 3.19 -8.02 -1.47
CA TRP A 83 2.08 -8.55 -0.71
C TRP A 83 1.31 -9.60 -1.52
N ARG A 84 0.82 -9.23 -2.70
CA ARG A 84 0.11 -10.17 -3.58
C ARG A 84 0.09 -9.65 -5.02
N MET A 85 -0.14 -10.56 -5.97
CA MET A 85 -0.37 -10.17 -7.36
C MET A 85 -1.60 -9.29 -7.49
N ASN A 86 -1.51 -8.28 -8.34
CA ASN A 86 -2.68 -7.59 -8.85
C ASN A 86 -3.44 -8.53 -9.80
N ASN A 87 -4.72 -8.26 -10.04
CA ASN A 87 -5.54 -9.08 -10.94
C ASN A 87 -5.02 -9.10 -12.39
N GLY A 88 -4.26 -8.07 -12.79
CA GLY A 88 -3.51 -8.03 -14.03
C GLY A 88 -2.39 -9.05 -14.10
N GLY A 89 -1.76 -9.32 -12.96
CA GLY A 89 -0.67 -10.26 -12.81
C GLY A 89 0.54 -9.89 -13.64
N LEU A 90 0.82 -10.68 -14.66
CA LEU A 90 1.87 -10.44 -15.65
C LEU A 90 1.29 -9.77 -16.88
N ILE A 91 1.91 -8.68 -17.28
CA ILE A 91 1.60 -7.99 -18.51
C ILE A 91 2.84 -7.88 -19.38
N TRP A 92 2.67 -7.92 -20.67
CA TRP A 92 3.74 -7.68 -21.61
C TRP A 92 3.37 -6.52 -22.53
N LYS A 93 4.37 -5.76 -22.91
CA LYS A 93 4.22 -4.65 -23.85
C LYS A 93 4.35 -5.20 -25.26
N ARG A 94 3.28 -5.12 -26.04
CA ARG A 94 3.30 -5.46 -27.45
C ARG A 94 3.30 -4.18 -28.29
N GLN A 95 4.21 -4.07 -29.22
CA GLN A 95 4.25 -2.99 -30.17
C GLN A 95 3.42 -3.33 -31.42
N ASP A 96 2.31 -2.64 -31.59
CA ASP A 96 1.47 -2.75 -32.79
C ASP A 96 1.69 -1.53 -33.67
N GLY A 97 2.68 -1.61 -34.61
CA GLY A 97 3.04 -0.52 -35.47
C GLY A 97 4.07 0.47 -34.91
N TYR A 98 4.25 1.63 -35.53
CA TYR A 98 5.36 2.54 -35.24
C TYR A 98 5.22 3.28 -33.90
N ASP A 99 4.00 3.56 -33.44
CA ASP A 99 3.76 4.36 -32.22
C ASP A 99 2.68 3.79 -31.28
N ASN A 100 2.06 2.65 -31.62
CA ASN A 100 1.01 2.08 -30.80
C ASN A 100 1.56 0.91 -29.98
N PHE A 101 1.37 1.00 -28.65
CA PHE A 101 1.67 -0.08 -27.72
C PHE A 101 0.36 -0.63 -27.17
N THR A 102 0.26 -1.94 -27.13
CA THR A 102 -0.80 -2.65 -26.42
C THR A 102 -0.20 -3.44 -25.27
N PHE A 103 -0.94 -3.58 -24.19
CA PHE A 103 -0.54 -4.42 -23.07
C PHE A 103 -1.40 -5.67 -23.10
N GLU A 104 -0.78 -6.83 -23.14
CA GLU A 104 -1.48 -8.11 -23.10
C GLU A 104 -1.18 -8.80 -21.78
N ARG A 105 -2.18 -9.47 -21.21
CA ARG A 105 -2.03 -10.24 -19.99
C ARG A 105 -1.43 -11.61 -20.30
N PHE A 106 -0.51 -12.01 -19.44
CA PHE A 106 0.07 -13.34 -19.47
C PHE A 106 -0.45 -14.16 -18.31
N HIS A 107 -1.15 -15.28 -18.60
CA HIS A 107 -1.84 -16.10 -17.60
C HIS A 107 -1.08 -17.37 -17.22
N ASN A 108 -0.05 -17.73 -17.98
CA ASN A 108 0.66 -19.01 -17.76
C ASN A 108 1.83 -18.85 -16.77
N TYR A 109 1.50 -18.44 -15.56
CA TYR A 109 2.42 -18.36 -14.43
C TYR A 109 1.82 -18.99 -13.18
N ARG A 110 2.66 -19.24 -12.18
CA ARG A 110 2.24 -19.70 -10.86
C ARG A 110 3.00 -18.96 -9.78
N ILE A 111 2.29 -18.56 -8.74
CA ILE A 111 2.91 -18.13 -7.49
C ILE A 111 3.25 -19.38 -6.68
N TYR A 112 4.52 -19.52 -6.33
CA TYR A 112 5.04 -20.62 -5.53
C TYR A 112 5.62 -20.04 -4.24
N ALA A 113 5.15 -20.55 -3.11
CA ALA A 113 5.38 -19.93 -1.81
C ALA A 113 4.86 -18.46 -1.77
N GLU A 114 5.26 -17.68 -0.77
CA GLU A 114 4.69 -16.35 -0.58
C GLU A 114 5.23 -15.30 -1.57
N ASN A 115 6.46 -15.49 -2.07
CA ASN A 115 7.15 -14.48 -2.87
C ASN A 115 7.92 -15.02 -4.08
N LYS A 116 7.58 -16.20 -4.57
CA LYS A 116 8.23 -16.79 -5.74
C LYS A 116 7.25 -16.88 -6.91
N LEU A 117 7.65 -16.31 -8.04
CA LEU A 117 6.91 -16.35 -9.29
C LEU A 117 7.56 -17.37 -10.25
N MET A 118 6.82 -18.37 -10.69
CA MET A 118 7.30 -19.40 -11.58
C MET A 118 6.71 -19.25 -12.98
N ILE A 119 7.57 -19.22 -14.00
CA ILE A 119 7.19 -19.07 -15.40
C ILE A 119 7.96 -20.08 -16.25
N ALA A 120 7.30 -20.70 -17.22
CA ALA A 120 7.94 -21.66 -18.13
C ALA A 120 9.04 -20.98 -18.96
N LYS A 121 10.19 -21.65 -19.17
CA LYS A 121 11.34 -21.10 -19.91
C LYS A 121 11.04 -20.81 -21.37
N ASN A 122 10.09 -21.54 -21.97
CA ASN A 122 9.66 -21.35 -23.34
C ASN A 122 8.57 -20.29 -23.50
N SER A 123 8.25 -19.54 -22.46
CA SER A 123 7.29 -18.43 -22.56
C SER A 123 7.85 -17.33 -23.45
N PRO A 124 7.02 -16.72 -24.31
CA PRO A 124 7.47 -15.68 -25.20
C PRO A 124 7.79 -14.39 -24.42
N ARG A 125 8.80 -13.63 -24.89
CA ARG A 125 9.11 -12.26 -24.47
C ARG A 125 9.24 -12.03 -22.95
N LEU A 126 9.93 -12.94 -22.26
CA LEU A 126 10.17 -12.82 -20.82
C LEU A 126 10.90 -11.52 -20.42
N ASP A 127 11.72 -10.99 -21.32
CA ASP A 127 12.46 -9.74 -21.19
C ASP A 127 11.60 -8.47 -21.30
N GLU A 128 10.42 -8.59 -21.88
CA GLU A 128 9.47 -7.47 -22.02
C GLU A 128 8.31 -7.53 -21.02
N MET A 129 8.32 -8.53 -20.14
CA MET A 129 7.24 -8.69 -19.18
C MET A 129 7.39 -7.77 -17.96
N MET A 130 6.25 -7.27 -17.52
CA MET A 130 6.10 -6.53 -16.27
C MET A 130 5.22 -7.31 -15.31
N VAL A 131 5.51 -7.21 -14.03
CA VAL A 131 4.73 -7.79 -12.96
C VAL A 131 3.97 -6.68 -12.27
N GLU A 132 2.64 -6.76 -12.29
CA GLU A 132 1.77 -5.88 -11.50
C GLU A 132 1.44 -6.56 -10.19
N TYR A 133 1.71 -5.88 -9.10
CA TYR A 133 1.44 -6.42 -7.77
C TYR A 133 0.99 -5.33 -6.81
N TYR A 134 0.45 -5.74 -5.67
CA TYR A 134 0.20 -4.88 -4.53
C TYR A 134 1.33 -5.06 -3.53
N ARG A 135 1.85 -3.96 -3.04
CA ARG A 135 2.93 -3.96 -2.06
C ARG A 135 2.48 -3.55 -0.68
N TYR A 136 3.25 -3.95 0.30
CA TYR A 136 3.18 -3.36 1.63
C TYR A 136 3.75 -1.93 1.61
N PRO A 137 3.23 -1.03 2.47
CA PRO A 137 3.84 0.28 2.64
C PRO A 137 5.24 0.15 3.26
N HIS A 138 6.14 1.05 2.88
CA HIS A 138 7.43 1.17 3.52
C HIS A 138 7.25 1.60 4.99
N ARG A 139 7.93 0.89 5.87
CA ARG A 139 7.79 1.12 7.31
C ARG A 139 8.66 2.28 7.77
N LEU A 140 8.11 3.09 8.67
CA LEU A 140 8.90 4.02 9.45
C LEU A 140 9.87 3.22 10.35
N SER A 141 11.08 3.78 10.55
CA SER A 141 12.03 3.25 11.53
C SER A 141 11.49 3.38 12.97
N ALA A 142 12.15 2.75 13.93
CA ALA A 142 11.79 2.90 15.34
C ALA A 142 11.98 4.34 15.88
N ASN A 143 12.88 5.10 15.25
CA ASN A 143 13.14 6.51 15.58
C ASN A 143 13.18 7.32 14.27
N PRO A 144 12.02 7.60 13.66
CA PRO A 144 11.97 8.32 12.39
C PRO A 144 12.31 9.79 12.60
N ALA A 145 12.91 10.42 11.58
CA ALA A 145 13.06 11.85 11.55
C ALA A 145 11.71 12.54 11.31
N ASP A 146 11.53 13.75 11.84
CA ASP A 146 10.27 14.49 11.64
C ASP A 146 9.99 14.81 10.17
N THR A 147 11.02 14.75 9.32
CA THR A 147 10.95 14.96 7.86
C THR A 147 10.62 13.67 7.07
N ASP A 148 10.63 12.48 7.71
CA ASP A 148 10.35 11.24 7.02
C ASP A 148 8.92 11.23 6.48
N GLU A 149 8.77 10.90 5.21
CA GLU A 149 7.48 10.88 4.56
C GLU A 149 6.75 9.56 4.81
N LEU A 150 5.42 9.67 4.91
CA LEU A 150 4.56 8.50 5.05
C LEU A 150 4.28 7.90 3.67
N ASP A 151 4.46 6.61 3.54
CA ASP A 151 4.27 5.88 2.28
C ASP A 151 2.81 5.51 2.03
N ASN A 152 1.94 6.53 1.99
CA ASN A 152 0.52 6.38 1.72
C ASN A 152 -0.01 7.57 0.94
N THR A 153 -1.18 7.42 0.35
CA THR A 153 -1.88 8.54 -0.31
C THR A 153 -2.36 9.57 0.70
N GLN A 154 -2.52 10.82 0.25
CA GLN A 154 -2.84 11.95 1.11
C GLN A 154 -4.16 11.76 1.88
N ASP A 155 -5.16 11.14 1.28
CA ASP A 155 -6.44 10.83 1.92
C ASP A 155 -6.26 9.85 3.10
N VAL A 156 -5.43 8.81 2.93
CA VAL A 156 -5.07 7.89 4.01
C VAL A 156 -4.31 8.61 5.11
N GLN A 157 -3.35 9.45 4.78
CA GLN A 157 -2.56 10.22 5.75
C GLN A 157 -3.42 11.09 6.66
N THR A 158 -4.55 11.61 6.18
CA THR A 158 -5.45 12.46 6.97
C THR A 158 -6.24 11.72 8.05
N ILE A 159 -6.41 10.41 7.93
CA ILE A 159 -7.16 9.61 8.90
C ILE A 159 -6.26 8.90 9.91
N MET A 160 -4.99 8.70 9.60
CA MET A 160 -4.03 8.01 10.47
C MET A 160 -3.95 8.60 11.89
N PRO A 161 -3.96 9.94 12.10
CA PRO A 161 -3.91 10.50 13.45
C PRO A 161 -5.06 10.03 14.35
N TYR A 162 -6.26 9.78 13.80
CA TYR A 162 -7.41 9.29 14.57
C TYR A 162 -7.23 7.86 15.04
N TYR A 163 -6.69 6.98 14.16
CA TYR A 163 -6.37 5.61 14.53
C TYR A 163 -5.31 5.59 15.64
N ILE A 164 -4.21 6.30 15.43
CA ILE A 164 -3.08 6.29 16.36
C ILE A 164 -3.50 6.88 17.70
N ALA A 165 -4.19 8.03 17.71
CA ALA A 165 -4.69 8.66 18.92
C ALA A 165 -5.66 7.75 19.70
N ALA A 166 -6.55 7.04 19.01
CA ALA A 166 -7.43 6.06 19.63
C ALA A 166 -6.62 4.97 20.32
N GLN A 167 -5.64 4.37 19.62
CA GLN A 167 -4.82 3.30 20.20
C GLN A 167 -4.01 3.77 21.43
N LEU A 168 -3.50 5.01 21.39
CA LEU A 168 -2.74 5.59 22.51
C LEU A 168 -3.59 5.73 23.79
N VAL A 169 -4.87 6.11 23.66
CA VAL A 169 -5.75 6.35 24.83
C VAL A 169 -6.60 5.14 25.19
N MET A 170 -6.46 4.01 24.52
CA MET A 170 -7.35 2.85 24.61
C MET A 170 -7.49 2.33 26.05
N TYR A 171 -6.42 2.34 26.81
CA TYR A 171 -6.40 1.82 28.19
C TYR A 171 -6.68 2.90 29.25
N ASP A 172 -6.50 4.19 28.91
CA ASP A 172 -6.57 5.29 29.85
C ASP A 172 -7.95 5.96 29.85
N ASP A 173 -8.59 6.07 28.67
CA ASP A 173 -9.86 6.76 28.49
C ASP A 173 -10.73 6.03 27.44
N ALA A 174 -11.57 5.11 27.93
CA ALA A 174 -12.45 4.31 27.07
C ALA A 174 -13.47 5.17 26.28
N PHE A 175 -13.93 6.29 26.85
CA PHE A 175 -14.86 7.19 26.16
C PHE A 175 -14.19 7.91 25.00
N ARG A 176 -13.00 8.43 25.22
CA ARG A 176 -12.19 9.09 24.21
C ARG A 176 -11.76 8.12 23.11
N TYR A 177 -11.33 6.90 23.50
CA TYR A 177 -11.08 5.82 22.54
C TYR A 177 -12.26 5.60 21.61
N ALA A 178 -13.47 5.39 22.16
CA ALA A 178 -14.66 5.13 21.35
C ALA A 178 -14.96 6.30 20.39
N SER A 179 -14.82 7.54 20.86
CA SER A 179 -15.04 8.73 20.03
C SER A 179 -14.05 8.82 18.87
N LEU A 180 -12.75 8.63 19.14
CA LEU A 180 -11.69 8.68 18.13
C LEU A 180 -11.78 7.50 17.15
N TRP A 181 -12.11 6.31 17.65
CA TRP A 181 -12.30 5.12 16.83
C TRP A 181 -13.49 5.29 15.86
N ASN A 182 -14.63 5.76 16.35
CA ASN A 182 -15.79 6.06 15.49
C ASN A 182 -15.46 7.13 14.44
N ALA A 183 -14.67 8.14 14.80
CA ALA A 183 -14.22 9.16 13.86
C ALA A 183 -13.28 8.57 12.80
N PHE A 184 -12.41 7.64 13.16
CA PHE A 184 -11.55 6.89 12.24
C PHE A 184 -12.40 6.06 11.28
N GLU A 185 -13.29 5.20 11.78
CA GLU A 185 -14.13 4.33 10.93
C GLU A 185 -15.02 5.11 9.98
N THR A 186 -15.61 6.22 10.45
CA THR A 186 -16.42 7.10 9.61
C THR A 186 -15.62 7.70 8.45
N ARG A 187 -14.36 8.07 8.69
CA ARG A 187 -13.49 8.60 7.65
C ARG A 187 -12.97 7.50 6.73
N LEU A 188 -12.64 6.35 7.30
CA LEU A 188 -12.17 5.18 6.56
C LEU A 188 -13.21 4.70 5.55
N SER A 189 -14.49 4.69 5.93
CA SER A 189 -15.59 4.30 5.02
C SER A 189 -15.75 5.22 3.81
N ARG A 190 -15.24 6.45 3.88
CA ARG A 190 -15.24 7.40 2.76
C ARG A 190 -14.06 7.22 1.81
N ILE A 191 -12.97 6.63 2.31
CA ILE A 191 -11.78 6.33 1.50
C ILE A 191 -11.92 4.97 0.81
N SER A 192 -12.69 4.04 1.39
CA SER A 192 -12.92 2.75 0.77
C SER A 192 -13.48 3.00 -0.63
N GLU A 193 -12.63 2.83 -1.62
CA GLU A 193 -13.10 2.77 -2.99
C GLU A 193 -14.19 1.72 -3.05
N PRO A 194 -15.34 2.00 -3.64
CA PRO A 194 -16.25 0.93 -3.95
C PRO A 194 -15.39 -0.11 -4.67
N ILE A 195 -15.47 -1.37 -4.23
CA ILE A 195 -14.85 -2.48 -4.96
C ILE A 195 -15.57 -2.46 -6.31
N THR A 196 -15.11 -1.57 -7.18
CA THR A 196 -15.48 -1.62 -8.58
C THR A 196 -14.98 -2.97 -8.99
N THR A 197 -15.92 -3.86 -9.19
CA THR A 197 -15.70 -5.15 -9.83
C THR A 197 -14.61 -4.93 -10.86
N GLU A 198 -13.52 -5.48 -10.64
CA GLU A 198 -12.19 -5.57 -11.23
C GLU A 198 -12.11 -5.37 -12.76
N TYR A 199 -12.86 -4.45 -13.29
CA TYR A 199 -12.71 -3.99 -14.65
C TYR A 199 -11.54 -3.02 -14.67
N SER A 200 -10.38 -3.54 -14.99
CA SER A 200 -9.32 -2.68 -15.48
C SER A 200 -9.90 -1.92 -16.70
N PRO A 201 -9.76 -0.60 -16.75
CA PRO A 201 -10.16 0.17 -17.94
C PRO A 201 -9.54 -0.37 -19.23
N MET A 202 -8.43 -1.12 -19.13
CA MET A 202 -7.82 -1.84 -20.24
C MET A 202 -8.67 -3.03 -20.73
N GLU A 203 -9.37 -3.75 -19.86
CA GLU A 203 -10.25 -4.85 -20.30
C GLU A 203 -11.39 -4.35 -21.18
N ASP A 204 -12.01 -3.25 -20.79
CA ASP A 204 -13.11 -2.67 -21.58
C ASP A 204 -12.62 -2.09 -22.90
N SER A 205 -11.40 -1.58 -22.98
CA SER A 205 -10.81 -1.08 -24.22
C SER A 205 -10.48 -2.19 -25.21
N TYR A 206 -10.22 -3.41 -24.73
CA TYR A 206 -9.87 -4.55 -25.58
C TYR A 206 -11.07 -5.45 -25.92
N GLY A 207 -12.03 -5.57 -25.00
CA GLY A 207 -13.25 -6.33 -25.27
C GLY A 207 -14.15 -5.75 -26.34
N GLY A 208 -14.03 -4.45 -26.60
CA GLY A 208 -14.83 -3.71 -27.58
C GLY A 208 -14.31 -3.70 -29.02
N PHE A 209 -13.09 -4.16 -29.27
CA PHE A 209 -12.47 -4.02 -30.60
C PHE A 209 -12.35 -5.31 -31.41
N TYR A 210 -12.84 -6.42 -30.91
CA TYR A 210 -12.91 -7.60 -31.74
C TYR A 210 -14.30 -7.73 -32.36
N ILE A 211 -14.51 -7.06 -33.51
CA ILE A 211 -15.54 -7.44 -34.47
C ILE A 211 -14.86 -8.37 -35.48
N PRO A 212 -15.05 -9.68 -35.34
CA PRO A 212 -14.64 -10.59 -36.42
C PRO A 212 -15.67 -10.48 -37.53
N GLY A 213 -15.25 -10.01 -38.66
CA GLY A 213 -15.92 -10.26 -39.92
C GLY A 213 -17.12 -9.36 -40.23
N VAL A 214 -16.84 -8.19 -40.75
CA VAL A 214 -17.56 -7.66 -41.92
C VAL A 214 -16.55 -7.39 -43.00
#